data_c9bf37d54a97375bfb27d337c9d9f2ad
#
_entry.id   c9bf37d54a97375bfb27d337c9d9f2ad
#
_cell.length_a   1.000
_cell.length_b   1.000
_cell.length_c   1.000
_cell.angle_alpha   90.00
_cell.angle_beta   90.00
_cell.angle_gamma   90.00
#
_symmetry.space_group_name_H-M   'P 1'
#
loop_
_entity.id
_entity.type
_entity.pdbx_description
1 polymer ?
#
loop_
_entity_poly.entity_id
_entity_poly.type
_entity_poly.pdbx_seq_one_letter_code
_entity_poly.pdbx_strand_id
1 'polypeptide(L)'
;QKMQRRQEVQSQRIANSSKEKGLIIVNTGNGKGKTTAALGMVVRSLGHGYRVAIVQFIKGAWEPAEKAVFQLWEKQLEFHAMGEGFTWDTQDRDRDIETAQKAWEKSLTFIRNPEFKLVLLDEVNIALKLGYLQVEQVLSGLDQ
;
A
#
# COMPACT_ATOMS: atom_id res chain seq x y z
N GLN A 1 -12.57 -35.79 17.47
CA GLN A 1 -12.52 -35.08 18.75
C GLN A 1 -11.45 -33.98 18.79
N LYS A 2 -10.16 -34.23 18.40
CA LYS A 2 -9.08 -33.24 18.47
C LYS A 2 -9.27 -32.05 17.49
N MET A 3 -9.83 -32.27 16.30
CA MET A 3 -10.14 -31.23 15.32
C MET A 3 -11.35 -30.38 15.73
N GLN A 4 -12.39 -31.00 16.24
CA GLN A 4 -13.59 -30.30 16.74
C GLN A 4 -13.23 -29.34 17.88
N ARG A 5 -12.46 -29.80 18.86
CA ARG A 5 -11.98 -28.96 19.97
C ARG A 5 -11.11 -27.78 19.50
N ARG A 6 -10.29 -27.96 18.44
CA ARG A 6 -9.52 -26.85 17.84
C ARG A 6 -10.44 -25.84 17.16
N GLN A 7 -11.46 -26.28 16.44
CA GLN A 7 -12.45 -25.41 15.82
C GLN A 7 -13.24 -24.61 16.85
N GLU A 8 -13.70 -25.25 17.93
CA GLU A 8 -14.41 -24.58 19.02
C GLU A 8 -13.55 -23.50 19.67
N VAL A 9 -12.29 -23.82 20.00
CA VAL A 9 -11.36 -22.85 20.60
C VAL A 9 -11.08 -21.68 19.65
N GLN A 10 -10.97 -21.94 18.36
CA GLN A 10 -10.74 -20.90 17.35
C GLN A 10 -11.98 -20.03 17.16
N SER A 11 -13.17 -20.62 17.12
CA SER A 11 -14.45 -19.90 17.05
C SER A 11 -14.66 -19.01 18.27
N GLN A 12 -14.35 -19.50 19.47
CA GLN A 12 -14.43 -18.71 20.70
C GLN A 12 -13.43 -17.54 20.70
N ARG A 13 -12.20 -17.74 20.19
CA ARG A 13 -11.20 -16.65 20.05
C ARG A 13 -11.68 -15.58 19.10
N ILE A 14 -12.28 -15.95 17.96
CA ILE A 14 -12.84 -15.03 16.99
C ILE A 14 -14.03 -14.27 17.60
N ALA A 15 -14.94 -14.96 18.25
CA ALA A 15 -16.11 -14.35 18.91
C ALA A 15 -15.72 -13.35 20.02
N ASN A 16 -14.63 -13.61 20.72
CA ASN A 16 -14.10 -12.72 21.76
C ASN A 16 -13.20 -11.60 21.22
N SER A 17 -12.93 -11.59 19.91
CA SER A 17 -12.12 -10.56 19.24
C SER A 17 -13.01 -9.37 18.89
N SER A 18 -13.15 -8.44 19.83
CA SER A 18 -14.03 -7.27 19.72
C SER A 18 -13.31 -5.97 19.34
N LYS A 19 -12.00 -5.99 19.16
CA LYS A 19 -11.23 -4.79 18.83
C LYS A 19 -11.07 -4.65 17.32
N GLU A 20 -11.72 -3.64 16.75
CA GLU A 20 -11.44 -3.16 15.40
C GLU A 20 -10.36 -2.09 15.45
N LYS A 21 -9.31 -2.25 14.65
CA LYS A 21 -8.25 -1.25 14.48
C LYS A 21 -7.67 -1.31 13.08
N GLY A 22 -7.11 -0.20 12.61
CA GLY A 22 -6.28 -0.18 11.42
C GLY A 22 -5.06 -1.08 11.58
N LEU A 23 -4.56 -1.61 10.47
CA LEU A 23 -3.37 -2.44 10.43
C LEU A 23 -2.36 -1.87 9.44
N ILE A 24 -1.15 -1.64 9.92
CA ILE A 24 -0.01 -1.27 9.08
C ILE A 24 0.80 -2.54 8.80
N ILE A 25 1.01 -2.84 7.51
CA ILE A 25 1.81 -3.98 7.06
C ILE A 25 3.00 -3.45 6.26
N VAL A 26 4.21 -3.82 6.68
CA VAL A 26 5.44 -3.40 6.00
C VAL A 26 6.09 -4.60 5.33
N ASN A 27 6.08 -4.61 3.99
CA ASN A 27 6.81 -5.58 3.18
C ASN A 27 8.19 -5.00 2.84
N THR A 28 9.24 -5.45 3.51
CA THR A 28 10.60 -4.96 3.32
C THR A 28 11.62 -6.10 3.26
N GLY A 29 12.85 -5.80 2.88
CA GLY A 29 13.95 -6.76 2.79
C GLY A 29 14.55 -6.89 1.38
N ASN A 30 15.65 -7.62 1.27
CA ASN A 30 16.44 -7.75 0.03
C ASN A 30 15.88 -8.78 -0.97
N GLY A 31 14.90 -9.59 -0.57
CA GLY A 31 14.29 -10.61 -1.41
C GLY A 31 13.30 -10.05 -2.43
N LYS A 32 12.98 -10.87 -3.44
CA LYS A 32 11.90 -10.60 -4.40
C LYS A 32 10.54 -11.01 -3.81
N GLY A 33 9.46 -10.50 -4.41
CA GLY A 33 8.09 -10.89 -4.06
C GLY A 33 7.35 -9.92 -3.14
N LYS A 34 7.95 -8.83 -2.69
CA LYS A 34 7.30 -7.81 -1.85
C LYS A 34 6.07 -7.21 -2.52
N THR A 35 6.25 -6.71 -3.73
CA THR A 35 5.15 -6.14 -4.54
C THR A 35 4.11 -7.20 -4.87
N THR A 36 4.52 -8.41 -5.26
CA THR A 36 3.59 -9.52 -5.53
C THR A 36 2.71 -9.85 -4.31
N ALA A 37 3.30 -9.87 -3.11
CA ALA A 37 2.55 -10.09 -1.87
C ALA A 37 1.56 -8.96 -1.59
N ALA A 38 1.98 -7.71 -1.76
CA ALA A 38 1.12 -6.54 -1.60
C ALA A 38 -0.02 -6.54 -2.61
N LEU A 39 0.25 -6.85 -3.88
CA LEU A 39 -0.77 -6.97 -4.92
C LEU A 39 -1.74 -8.12 -4.67
N GLY A 40 -1.30 -9.22 -4.08
CA GLY A 40 -2.18 -10.30 -3.62
C GLY A 40 -3.21 -9.80 -2.61
N MET A 41 -2.83 -8.90 -1.70
CA MET A 41 -3.77 -8.25 -0.77
C MET A 41 -4.73 -7.29 -1.49
N VAL A 42 -4.26 -6.55 -2.50
CA VAL A 42 -5.11 -5.70 -3.34
C VAL A 42 -6.19 -6.54 -4.03
N VAL A 43 -5.80 -7.61 -4.74
CA VAL A 43 -6.73 -8.51 -5.43
C VAL A 43 -7.75 -9.09 -4.45
N ARG A 44 -7.31 -9.54 -3.28
CA ARG A 44 -8.21 -10.07 -2.24
C ARG A 44 -9.20 -9.02 -1.76
N SER A 45 -8.76 -7.79 -1.53
CA SER A 45 -9.61 -6.68 -1.09
C SER A 45 -10.65 -6.30 -2.15
N LEU A 46 -10.24 -6.25 -3.42
CA LEU A 46 -11.15 -6.02 -4.55
C LEU A 46 -12.20 -7.15 -4.67
N GLY A 47 -11.78 -8.41 -4.48
CA GLY A 47 -12.69 -9.55 -4.45
C GLY A 47 -13.73 -9.51 -3.33
N HIS A 48 -13.44 -8.81 -2.22
CA HIS A 48 -14.39 -8.49 -1.17
C HIS A 48 -15.27 -7.26 -1.45
N GLY A 49 -15.13 -6.62 -2.59
CA GLY A 49 -15.87 -5.41 -2.95
C GLY A 49 -15.34 -4.14 -2.29
N TYR A 50 -14.15 -4.15 -1.70
CA TYR A 50 -13.58 -3.01 -1.03
C TYR A 50 -12.98 -2.01 -2.03
N ARG A 51 -13.04 -0.72 -1.70
CA ARG A 51 -12.26 0.31 -2.40
C ARG A 51 -10.81 0.26 -1.94
N VAL A 52 -9.92 0.33 -2.92
CA VAL A 52 -8.47 0.23 -2.74
C VAL A 52 -7.80 1.42 -3.43
N ALA A 53 -6.77 1.98 -2.81
CA ALA A 53 -5.89 2.95 -3.44
C ALA A 53 -4.46 2.40 -3.50
N ILE A 54 -3.78 2.67 -4.62
CA ILE A 54 -2.36 2.37 -4.81
C ILE A 54 -1.67 3.67 -5.17
N VAL A 55 -0.65 4.04 -4.41
CA VAL A 55 0.22 5.17 -4.71
C VAL A 55 1.64 4.63 -4.90
N GLN A 56 2.17 4.82 -6.10
CA GLN A 56 3.52 4.40 -6.47
C GLN A 56 4.45 5.61 -6.39
N PHE A 57 5.44 5.55 -5.50
CA PHE A 57 6.38 6.64 -5.24
C PHE A 57 7.52 6.71 -6.26
N ILE A 58 7.82 5.59 -6.92
CA ILE A 58 8.88 5.50 -7.92
C ILE A 58 8.34 4.83 -9.17
N LYS A 59 8.45 5.52 -10.30
CA LYS A 59 7.97 5.03 -11.60
C LYS A 59 8.89 3.93 -12.12
N GLY A 60 8.31 2.90 -12.71
CA GLY A 60 9.04 1.81 -13.37
C GLY A 60 9.03 0.47 -12.65
N ALA A 61 8.44 0.39 -11.44
CA ALA A 61 8.32 -0.88 -10.71
C ALA A 61 7.19 -1.79 -11.24
N TRP A 62 6.26 -1.25 -12.05
CA TRP A 62 5.08 -1.97 -12.51
C TRP A 62 5.16 -2.32 -13.99
N GLU A 63 5.01 -3.60 -14.27
CA GLU A 63 4.85 -4.11 -15.62
C GLU A 63 3.53 -3.62 -16.23
N PRO A 64 3.50 -3.27 -17.53
CA PRO A 64 2.28 -2.84 -18.22
C PRO A 64 1.12 -3.84 -18.08
N ALA A 65 1.40 -5.13 -17.96
CA ALA A 65 0.42 -6.18 -17.81
C ALA A 65 -0.38 -6.07 -16.50
N GLU A 66 0.25 -5.76 -15.38
CA GLU A 66 -0.42 -5.58 -14.09
C GLU A 66 -1.36 -4.37 -14.11
N LYS A 67 -0.93 -3.29 -14.74
CA LYS A 67 -1.74 -2.09 -14.92
C LYS A 67 -2.99 -2.37 -15.77
N ALA A 68 -2.86 -3.16 -16.83
CA ALA A 68 -3.99 -3.54 -17.68
C ALA A 68 -5.02 -4.39 -16.89
N VAL A 69 -4.55 -5.29 -16.01
CA VAL A 69 -5.44 -6.08 -15.15
C VAL A 69 -6.21 -5.16 -14.18
N PHE A 70 -5.54 -4.17 -13.59
CA PHE A 70 -6.19 -3.26 -12.65
C PHE A 70 -7.19 -2.30 -13.30
N GLN A 71 -7.07 -2.01 -14.59
CA GLN A 71 -8.07 -1.24 -15.33
C GLN A 71 -9.46 -1.90 -15.33
N LEU A 72 -9.53 -3.24 -15.19
CA LEU A 72 -10.80 -3.95 -15.05
C LEU A 72 -11.55 -3.60 -13.75
N TRP A 73 -10.86 -3.01 -12.79
CA TRP A 73 -11.36 -2.68 -11.44
C TRP A 73 -11.43 -1.16 -11.20
N GLU A 74 -11.45 -0.34 -12.25
CA GLU A 74 -11.40 1.14 -12.16
C GLU A 74 -12.45 1.76 -11.22
N LYS A 75 -13.61 1.09 -11.01
CA LYS A 75 -14.65 1.55 -10.10
C LYS A 75 -14.31 1.38 -8.62
N GLN A 76 -13.39 0.48 -8.29
CA GLN A 76 -13.01 0.13 -6.92
C GLN A 76 -11.55 0.44 -6.62
N LEU A 77 -10.72 0.58 -7.65
CA LEU A 77 -9.29 0.80 -7.53
C LEU A 77 -8.88 2.16 -8.09
N GLU A 78 -8.27 2.97 -7.24
CA GLU A 78 -7.56 4.17 -7.65
C GLU A 78 -6.06 3.91 -7.69
N PHE A 79 -5.44 4.14 -8.86
CA PHE A 79 -4.01 3.95 -9.09
C PHE A 79 -3.34 5.27 -9.46
N HIS A 80 -2.33 5.68 -8.68
CA HIS A 80 -1.56 6.90 -8.90
C HIS A 80 -0.07 6.59 -8.92
N ALA A 81 0.55 6.70 -10.09
CA ALA A 81 2.00 6.66 -10.23
C ALA A 81 2.54 8.08 -10.24
N MET A 82 3.33 8.45 -9.25
CA MET A 82 3.79 9.83 -9.05
C MET A 82 5.28 10.02 -9.36
N GLY A 83 6.04 8.95 -9.60
CA GLY A 83 7.45 9.04 -9.98
C GLY A 83 7.65 9.21 -11.48
N GLU A 84 8.66 9.98 -11.92
CA GLU A 84 9.11 10.09 -13.31
C GLU A 84 10.44 9.34 -13.47
N GLY A 85 10.40 8.15 -14.07
CA GLY A 85 11.61 7.40 -14.41
C GLY A 85 12.35 6.77 -13.21
N PHE A 86 13.49 6.16 -13.50
CA PHE A 86 14.39 5.71 -12.45
C PHE A 86 15.13 6.92 -11.87
N THR A 87 15.31 6.96 -10.56
CA THR A 87 15.95 8.09 -9.84
C THR A 87 17.38 8.38 -10.27
N TRP A 88 18.04 7.46 -10.99
CA TRP A 88 19.36 7.69 -11.57
C TRP A 88 19.34 8.37 -12.95
N ASP A 89 18.17 8.49 -13.60
CA ASP A 89 18.03 9.19 -14.87
C ASP A 89 17.63 10.65 -14.71
N THR A 90 17.01 11.01 -13.58
CA THR A 90 16.72 12.41 -13.25
C THR A 90 17.89 12.97 -12.45
N GLN A 91 18.68 13.86 -13.01
CA GLN A 91 19.75 14.57 -12.30
C GLN A 91 19.19 15.75 -11.45
N ASP A 92 17.88 15.80 -11.24
CA ASP A 92 17.18 16.85 -10.52
C ASP A 92 16.54 16.30 -9.22
N ARG A 93 17.35 16.34 -8.16
CA ARG A 93 16.95 15.90 -6.82
C ARG A 93 15.74 16.69 -6.27
N ASP A 94 15.67 17.98 -6.54
CA ASP A 94 14.61 18.84 -6.00
C ASP A 94 13.25 18.45 -6.60
N ARG A 95 13.24 18.11 -7.89
CA ARG A 95 12.07 17.59 -8.59
C ARG A 95 11.62 16.22 -8.06
N ASP A 96 12.57 15.35 -7.75
CA ASP A 96 12.27 14.04 -7.15
C ASP A 96 11.66 14.19 -5.77
N ILE A 97 12.17 15.11 -4.95
CA ILE A 97 11.61 15.44 -3.63
C ILE A 97 10.19 16.00 -3.78
N GLU A 98 9.97 16.95 -4.66
CA GLU A 98 8.63 17.53 -4.89
C GLU A 98 7.64 16.46 -5.33
N THR A 99 8.05 15.56 -6.22
CA THR A 99 7.22 14.44 -6.71
C THR A 99 6.86 13.49 -5.57
N ALA A 100 7.83 13.13 -4.72
CA ALA A 100 7.58 12.28 -3.57
C ALA A 100 6.67 12.94 -2.53
N GLN A 101 6.80 14.25 -2.31
CA GLN A 101 5.91 15.01 -1.42
C GLN A 101 4.47 15.03 -1.95
N LYS A 102 4.27 15.26 -3.25
CA LYS A 102 2.94 15.19 -3.89
C LYS A 102 2.33 13.79 -3.77
N ALA A 103 3.15 12.73 -3.95
CA ALA A 103 2.72 11.35 -3.74
C ALA A 103 2.26 11.11 -2.30
N TRP A 104 2.99 11.65 -1.33
CA TRP A 104 2.65 11.54 0.08
C TRP A 104 1.35 12.29 0.41
N GLU A 105 1.20 13.52 -0.04
CA GLU A 105 -0.05 14.29 0.13
C GLU A 105 -1.25 13.55 -0.46
N LYS A 106 -1.09 12.98 -1.65
CA LYS A 106 -2.14 12.16 -2.26
C LYS A 106 -2.45 10.92 -1.43
N SER A 107 -1.43 10.26 -0.89
CA SER A 107 -1.59 9.09 -0.01
C SER A 107 -2.42 9.43 1.23
N LEU A 108 -2.17 10.59 1.85
CA LEU A 108 -2.92 11.06 3.01
C LEU A 108 -4.41 11.27 2.70
N THR A 109 -4.76 11.69 1.48
CA THR A 109 -6.18 11.83 1.09
C THR A 109 -6.90 10.49 1.10
N PHE A 110 -6.21 9.39 0.74
CA PHE A 110 -6.77 8.04 0.78
C PHE A 110 -6.77 7.46 2.20
N ILE A 111 -5.69 7.64 2.96
CA ILE A 111 -5.58 7.14 4.34
C ILE A 111 -6.68 7.72 5.24
N ARG A 112 -6.99 9.01 5.07
CA ARG A 112 -8.03 9.71 5.83
C ARG A 112 -9.45 9.44 5.34
N ASN A 113 -9.62 8.83 4.19
CA ASN A 113 -10.95 8.53 3.65
C ASN A 113 -11.38 7.10 4.03
N PRO A 114 -12.39 6.94 4.91
CA PRO A 114 -12.82 5.63 5.42
C PRO A 114 -13.44 4.72 4.36
N GLU A 115 -13.73 5.23 3.16
CA GLU A 115 -14.18 4.40 2.03
C GLU A 115 -13.08 3.48 1.53
N PHE A 116 -11.81 3.88 1.63
CA PHE A 116 -10.69 3.04 1.24
C PHE A 116 -10.32 2.08 2.39
N LYS A 117 -10.49 0.79 2.15
CA LYS A 117 -10.19 -0.26 3.14
C LYS A 117 -8.75 -0.76 3.05
N LEU A 118 -8.07 -0.48 1.95
CA LEU A 118 -6.65 -0.76 1.75
C LEU A 118 -6.02 0.41 0.99
N VAL A 119 -4.92 0.92 1.51
CA VAL A 119 -4.04 1.88 0.82
C VAL A 119 -2.66 1.25 0.72
N LEU A 120 -2.21 1.02 -0.51
CA LEU A 120 -0.88 0.49 -0.80
C LEU A 120 0.05 1.64 -1.18
N LEU A 121 1.14 1.78 -0.43
CA LEU A 121 2.22 2.73 -0.68
C LEU A 121 3.41 1.94 -1.27
N ASP A 122 3.47 1.89 -2.60
CA ASP A 122 4.52 1.13 -3.29
C ASP A 122 5.80 1.96 -3.40
N GLU A 123 6.93 1.35 -3.01
CA GLU A 123 8.27 1.94 -2.98
C GLU A 123 8.43 3.17 -2.06
N VAL A 124 7.55 3.37 -1.08
CA VAL A 124 7.69 4.45 -0.09
C VAL A 124 8.99 4.33 0.70
N ASN A 125 9.45 3.10 1.00
CA ASN A 125 10.70 2.85 1.70
C ASN A 125 11.92 3.33 0.91
N ILE A 126 11.86 3.30 -0.42
CA ILE A 126 12.94 3.85 -1.26
C ILE A 126 12.94 5.36 -1.19
N ALA A 127 11.77 6.02 -1.26
CA ALA A 127 11.66 7.47 -1.10
C ALA A 127 12.21 7.93 0.27
N LEU A 128 11.94 7.18 1.34
CA LEU A 128 12.52 7.43 2.67
C LEU A 128 14.05 7.24 2.68
N LYS A 129 14.55 6.14 2.11
CA LYS A 129 15.98 5.83 2.03
C LYS A 129 16.76 6.91 1.27
N LEU A 130 16.17 7.47 0.21
CA LEU A 130 16.78 8.52 -0.59
C LEU A 130 16.64 9.92 0.05
N GLY A 131 15.92 10.03 1.18
CA GLY A 131 15.67 11.30 1.88
C GLY A 131 14.71 12.23 1.13
N TYR A 132 13.83 11.68 0.29
CA TYR A 132 12.77 12.44 -0.39
C TYR A 132 11.57 12.68 0.52
N LEU A 133 11.37 11.78 1.50
CA LEU A 133 10.40 11.92 2.58
C LEU A 133 11.11 11.78 3.93
N GLN A 134 10.56 12.41 4.97
CA GLN A 134 11.01 12.23 6.34
C GLN A 134 10.24 11.13 7.04
N VAL A 135 10.91 10.33 7.87
CA VAL A 135 10.28 9.20 8.58
C VAL A 135 9.18 9.70 9.52
N GLU A 136 9.45 10.80 10.24
CA GLU A 136 8.51 11.41 11.17
C GLU A 136 7.22 11.88 10.49
N GLN A 137 7.35 12.41 9.27
CA GLN A 137 6.22 12.82 8.44
C GLN A 137 5.32 11.61 8.10
N VAL A 138 5.94 10.50 7.72
CA VAL A 138 5.20 9.28 7.34
C VAL A 138 4.55 8.66 8.58
N LEU A 139 5.26 8.52 9.69
CA LEU A 139 4.71 7.98 10.93
C LEU A 139 3.52 8.81 11.43
N SER A 140 3.67 10.14 11.48
CA SER A 140 2.60 11.04 11.88
C SER A 140 1.35 10.94 10.99
N GLY A 141 1.52 10.66 9.70
CA GLY A 141 0.41 10.48 8.78
C GLY A 141 -0.28 9.12 8.89
N LEU A 142 0.43 8.09 9.36
CA LEU A 142 -0.12 6.75 9.57
C LEU A 142 -0.84 6.59 10.92
N ASP A 143 -0.58 7.45 11.89
CA ASP A 143 -1.19 7.43 13.23
C ASP A 143 -2.59 8.11 13.26
N GLN A 144 -3.10 8.55 12.12
CA GLN A 144 -4.42 9.20 11.98
C GLN A 144 -5.51 8.18 11.62
#